data_8e6ad1bd00d1b5e59d190f89663d071e
#
_entry.id   8e6ad1bd00d1b5e59d190f89663d071e
#
_cell.length_a   1.000
_cell.length_b   1.000
_cell.length_c   1.000
_cell.angle_alpha   90.00
_cell.angle_beta   90.00
_cell.angle_gamma   90.00
#
_symmetry.space_group_name_H-M   'P 1'
#
loop_
_entity.id
_entity.type
_entity.pdbx_description
1 polymer ?
#
loop_
_entity_poly.entity_id
_entity_poly.type
_entity_poly.pdbx_seq_one_letter_code
_entity_poly.pdbx_strand_id
1 'polypeptide(L)'
;MDPDEKVALVRALRWPLSALAGTPSCSTTPGRPVRPLLVNPKNLPRRRALTTVAGRFALLHALAHIEFNAINLALDAICRFPGLPDDFYRDWLQVAQEEAEHFVLLRGQLRRLGGDYGDLPAHDGLWEMALDTAADPLERMALVPRVLEARGLDVTPAMRERLLAAGDAESAAVLERVERDERGHVAVGSRWFRYLCTQRGLEPDCTFMTLLQQYYRGRIQGPLALTARRAAGFSEPELDWLQSRIGQPAATKPEEADHD
;
A
#
# COMPACT_ATOMS: atom_id res chain seq x y z
N MET A 1 14.51 -13.93 -3.31
CA MET A 1 14.14 -14.30 -1.92
C MET A 1 12.84 -15.10 -1.97
N ASP A 2 12.80 -16.23 -1.33
CA ASP A 2 11.60 -17.05 -1.20
C ASP A 2 10.54 -16.34 -0.33
N PRO A 3 9.23 -16.42 -0.65
CA PRO A 3 8.19 -15.76 0.14
C PRO A 3 8.08 -16.27 1.59
N ASP A 4 8.24 -17.58 1.81
CA ASP A 4 8.15 -18.16 3.15
C ASP A 4 9.37 -17.76 3.99
N GLU A 5 10.57 -17.74 3.39
CA GLU A 5 11.78 -17.23 4.01
C GLU A 5 11.63 -15.76 4.44
N LYS A 6 11.09 -14.92 3.54
CA LYS A 6 10.86 -13.50 3.84
C LYS A 6 9.90 -13.32 5.01
N VAL A 7 8.77 -14.01 5.00
CA VAL A 7 7.80 -13.95 6.09
C VAL A 7 8.45 -14.37 7.42
N ALA A 8 9.20 -15.47 7.41
CA ALA A 8 9.89 -15.95 8.61
C ALA A 8 10.89 -14.93 9.16
N LEU A 9 11.68 -14.30 8.29
CA LEU A 9 12.63 -13.25 8.66
C LEU A 9 11.91 -12.04 9.25
N VAL A 10 10.86 -11.54 8.62
CA VAL A 10 10.10 -10.35 9.09
C VAL A 10 9.46 -10.62 10.45
N ARG A 11 8.84 -11.77 10.64
CA ARG A 11 8.26 -12.19 11.93
C ARG A 11 9.29 -12.29 13.06
N ALA A 12 10.55 -12.59 12.71
CA ALA A 12 11.64 -12.70 13.68
C ALA A 12 12.26 -11.34 14.07
N LEU A 13 12.06 -10.28 13.29
CA LEU A 13 12.59 -8.96 13.59
C LEU A 13 12.06 -8.43 14.93
N ARG A 14 12.94 -7.78 15.69
CA ARG A 14 12.60 -7.11 16.96
C ARG A 14 13.32 -5.77 17.02
N TRP A 15 12.66 -4.77 17.57
CA TRP A 15 13.32 -3.48 17.84
C TRP A 15 14.13 -3.55 19.15
N PRO A 16 15.33 -2.95 19.26
CA PRO A 16 16.07 -2.28 18.18
C PRO A 16 16.64 -3.26 17.15
N LEU A 17 16.66 -2.83 15.86
CA LEU A 17 17.22 -3.64 14.79
C LEU A 17 18.75 -3.58 14.85
N SER A 18 19.37 -4.57 15.45
CA SER A 18 20.84 -4.66 15.59
C SER A 18 21.58 -4.63 14.24
N ALA A 19 20.91 -5.02 13.16
CA ALA A 19 21.46 -4.99 11.80
C ALA A 19 21.58 -3.58 11.20
N LEU A 20 20.97 -2.54 11.80
CA LEU A 20 21.09 -1.15 11.34
C LEU A 20 22.34 -0.43 11.88
N ALA A 21 23.24 -1.13 12.57
CA ALA A 21 24.49 -0.58 13.10
C ALA A 21 25.52 -0.18 12.01
N GLY A 22 25.24 -0.45 10.73
CA GLY A 22 25.95 0.08 9.56
C GLY A 22 25.04 0.96 8.73
N THR A 23 25.59 1.77 7.82
CA THR A 23 24.77 2.54 6.86
C THR A 23 23.98 1.54 6.01
N PRO A 24 22.64 1.44 6.15
CA PRO A 24 21.87 0.49 5.36
C PRO A 24 21.99 0.86 3.88
N SER A 25 22.46 -0.05 3.06
CA SER A 25 22.40 0.11 1.61
C SER A 25 20.95 -0.14 1.18
N CYS A 26 20.17 0.94 1.04
CA CYS A 26 18.81 0.83 0.52
C CYS A 26 18.86 0.41 -0.94
N SER A 27 18.35 -0.77 -1.24
CA SER A 27 18.29 -1.30 -2.59
C SER A 27 17.24 -0.58 -3.42
N THR A 28 17.49 -0.38 -4.70
CA THR A 28 16.48 0.02 -5.68
C THR A 28 15.58 -1.15 -6.10
N THR A 29 15.98 -2.37 -5.76
CA THR A 29 15.24 -3.60 -6.06
C THR A 29 14.76 -4.25 -4.78
N PRO A 30 13.45 -4.47 -4.58
CA PRO A 30 12.93 -5.10 -3.38
C PRO A 30 13.29 -6.59 -3.36
N GLY A 31 13.39 -7.15 -2.14
CA GLY A 31 13.58 -8.59 -1.96
C GLY A 31 12.31 -9.36 -2.34
N ARG A 32 12.18 -9.77 -3.59
CA ARG A 32 11.02 -10.53 -4.09
C ARG A 32 11.44 -11.80 -4.83
N PRO A 33 10.53 -12.80 -4.96
CA PRO A 33 10.79 -14.01 -5.74
C PRO A 33 10.82 -13.70 -7.24
N VAL A 34 11.27 -14.67 -8.04
CA VAL A 34 11.28 -14.57 -9.50
C VAL A 34 9.86 -14.48 -10.09
N ARG A 35 8.88 -15.05 -9.39
CA ARG A 35 7.45 -14.94 -9.71
C ARG A 35 6.72 -14.24 -8.58
N PRO A 36 5.65 -13.49 -8.88
CA PRO A 36 4.97 -13.30 -10.18
C PRO A 36 5.81 -12.54 -11.20
N LEU A 37 5.57 -12.81 -12.49
CA LEU A 37 6.12 -11.99 -13.57
C LEU A 37 5.46 -10.60 -13.50
N LEU A 38 6.28 -9.56 -13.54
CA LEU A 38 5.80 -8.17 -13.55
C LEU A 38 5.50 -7.75 -14.99
N VAL A 39 4.29 -7.24 -15.19
CA VAL A 39 3.80 -6.81 -16.51
C VAL A 39 3.14 -5.44 -16.41
N ASN A 40 2.97 -4.78 -17.55
CA ASN A 40 2.21 -3.53 -17.59
C ASN A 40 0.77 -3.78 -17.09
N PRO A 41 0.18 -2.87 -16.28
CA PRO A 41 -1.18 -3.02 -15.75
C PRO A 41 -2.26 -3.35 -16.81
N LYS A 42 -2.07 -2.92 -18.06
CA LYS A 42 -2.98 -3.22 -19.18
C LYS A 42 -3.01 -4.71 -19.55
N ASN A 43 -1.96 -5.45 -19.21
CA ASN A 43 -1.79 -6.87 -19.53
C ASN A 43 -2.22 -7.80 -18.38
N LEU A 44 -2.78 -7.24 -17.30
CA LEU A 44 -3.25 -8.03 -16.17
C LEU A 44 -4.57 -8.74 -16.47
N PRO A 45 -4.78 -9.95 -15.90
CA PRO A 45 -6.07 -10.63 -15.97
C PRO A 45 -7.22 -9.78 -15.43
N ARG A 46 -8.37 -9.84 -16.09
CA ARG A 46 -9.58 -9.15 -15.61
C ARG A 46 -10.14 -9.87 -14.37
N ARG A 47 -10.38 -9.13 -13.28
CA ARG A 47 -10.84 -9.63 -11.98
C ARG A 47 -12.36 -9.47 -11.79
N ARG A 48 -13.18 -9.85 -12.79
CA ARG A 48 -14.61 -9.49 -12.80
C ARG A 48 -15.55 -10.61 -12.37
N ALA A 49 -15.21 -11.87 -12.60
CA ALA A 49 -16.12 -12.99 -12.41
C ALA A 49 -15.88 -13.70 -11.06
N LEU A 50 -16.20 -13.06 -9.93
CA LEU A 50 -15.99 -13.66 -8.60
C LEU A 50 -16.87 -14.89 -8.33
N THR A 51 -17.91 -15.12 -9.14
CA THR A 51 -18.70 -16.36 -9.12
C THR A 51 -17.90 -17.59 -9.57
N THR A 52 -16.78 -17.38 -10.27
CA THR A 52 -15.87 -18.47 -10.68
C THR A 52 -14.66 -18.59 -9.77
N VAL A 53 -14.11 -19.80 -9.62
CA VAL A 53 -12.86 -20.03 -8.89
C VAL A 53 -11.72 -19.19 -9.48
N ALA A 54 -11.59 -19.16 -10.81
CA ALA A 54 -10.53 -18.40 -11.50
C ALA A 54 -10.63 -16.88 -11.22
N GLY A 55 -11.84 -16.32 -11.16
CA GLY A 55 -12.04 -14.92 -10.84
C GLY A 55 -11.68 -14.58 -9.39
N ARG A 56 -12.04 -15.44 -8.44
CA ARG A 56 -11.64 -15.30 -7.04
C ARG A 56 -10.13 -15.45 -6.87
N PHE A 57 -9.55 -16.46 -7.53
CA PHE A 57 -8.09 -16.65 -7.53
C PHE A 57 -7.36 -15.42 -8.05
N ALA A 58 -7.80 -14.84 -9.17
CA ALA A 58 -7.18 -13.64 -9.73
C ALA A 58 -7.29 -12.42 -8.81
N LEU A 59 -8.40 -12.25 -8.09
CA LEU A 59 -8.55 -11.20 -7.08
C LEU A 59 -7.57 -11.41 -5.93
N LEU A 60 -7.61 -12.59 -5.31
CA LEU A 60 -6.78 -12.90 -4.13
C LEU A 60 -5.29 -12.88 -4.44
N HIS A 61 -4.90 -13.34 -5.65
CA HIS A 61 -3.51 -13.26 -6.10
C HIS A 61 -3.02 -11.82 -6.20
N ALA A 62 -3.85 -10.93 -6.72
CA ALA A 62 -3.49 -9.53 -6.81
C ALA A 62 -3.39 -8.86 -5.43
N LEU A 63 -4.29 -9.20 -4.51
CA LEU A 63 -4.22 -8.73 -3.12
C LEU A 63 -2.96 -9.28 -2.44
N ALA A 64 -2.68 -10.58 -2.54
CA ALA A 64 -1.45 -11.17 -2.00
C ALA A 64 -0.17 -10.48 -2.54
N HIS A 65 -0.20 -10.02 -3.80
CA HIS A 65 0.91 -9.26 -4.36
C HIS A 65 1.02 -7.85 -3.76
N ILE A 66 -0.10 -7.20 -3.46
CA ILE A 66 -0.13 -5.92 -2.77
C ILE A 66 0.50 -6.06 -1.37
N GLU A 67 0.03 -7.03 -0.56
CA GLU A 67 0.56 -7.24 0.78
C GLU A 67 2.05 -7.62 0.77
N PHE A 68 2.47 -8.46 -0.18
CA PHE A 68 3.89 -8.80 -0.32
C PHE A 68 4.76 -7.57 -0.62
N ASN A 69 4.25 -6.63 -1.43
CA ASN A 69 4.93 -5.36 -1.67
C ASN A 69 4.85 -4.44 -0.46
N ALA A 70 3.73 -4.42 0.29
CA ALA A 70 3.59 -3.61 1.50
C ALA A 70 4.63 -4.02 2.57
N ILE A 71 4.96 -5.30 2.70
CA ILE A 71 6.12 -5.74 3.52
C ILE A 71 7.39 -5.01 3.07
N ASN A 72 7.67 -4.95 1.76
CA ASN A 72 8.86 -4.28 1.25
C ASN A 72 8.82 -2.77 1.50
N LEU A 73 7.66 -2.13 1.33
CA LEU A 73 7.47 -0.70 1.53
C LEU A 73 7.74 -0.29 2.99
N ALA A 74 7.22 -1.06 3.94
CA ALA A 74 7.41 -0.82 5.36
C ALA A 74 8.89 -1.00 5.77
N LEU A 75 9.55 -2.05 5.29
CA LEU A 75 10.97 -2.29 5.55
C LEU A 75 11.86 -1.25 4.85
N ASP A 76 11.50 -0.81 3.65
CA ASP A 76 12.19 0.26 2.93
C ASP A 76 12.11 1.58 3.69
N ALA A 77 10.95 1.93 4.25
CA ALA A 77 10.79 3.14 5.07
C ALA A 77 11.75 3.14 6.28
N ILE A 78 11.89 1.99 6.96
CA ILE A 78 12.82 1.82 8.08
C ILE A 78 14.28 2.03 7.65
N CYS A 79 14.67 1.42 6.54
CA CYS A 79 16.05 1.46 6.08
C CYS A 79 16.43 2.78 5.42
N ARG A 80 15.49 3.39 4.69
CA ARG A 80 15.75 4.54 3.82
C ARG A 80 15.81 5.86 4.55
N PHE A 81 15.05 6.02 5.63
CA PHE A 81 14.91 7.29 6.32
C PHE A 81 15.54 7.26 7.72
N PRO A 82 16.89 7.35 7.81
CA PRO A 82 17.58 7.39 9.11
C PRO A 82 17.32 8.72 9.82
N GLY A 83 17.50 8.72 11.15
CA GLY A 83 17.44 9.95 11.96
C GLY A 83 16.02 10.37 12.38
N LEU A 84 15.01 9.55 12.12
CA LEU A 84 13.67 9.73 12.66
C LEU A 84 13.57 9.16 14.09
N PRO A 85 12.53 9.53 14.86
CA PRO A 85 12.34 8.98 16.21
C PRO A 85 12.19 7.45 16.21
N ASP A 86 12.61 6.79 17.28
CA ASP A 86 12.52 5.34 17.46
C ASP A 86 11.12 4.77 17.20
N ASP A 87 10.08 5.54 17.56
CA ASP A 87 8.70 5.15 17.33
C ASP A 87 8.33 5.04 15.85
N PHE A 88 8.99 5.80 14.96
CA PHE A 88 8.82 5.63 13.51
C PHE A 88 9.21 4.22 13.07
N TYR A 89 10.34 3.76 13.53
CA TYR A 89 10.86 2.44 13.15
C TYR A 89 10.05 1.30 13.78
N ARG A 90 9.58 1.48 15.02
CA ARG A 90 8.69 0.51 15.69
C ARG A 90 7.37 0.36 14.97
N ASP A 91 6.75 1.50 14.60
CA ASP A 91 5.48 1.49 13.87
C ASP A 91 5.61 0.78 12.52
N TRP A 92 6.62 1.15 11.73
CA TRP A 92 6.81 0.53 10.42
C TRP A 92 7.26 -0.94 10.51
N LEU A 93 7.95 -1.33 11.58
CA LEU A 93 8.23 -2.74 11.84
C LEU A 93 6.96 -3.52 12.17
N GLN A 94 6.07 -2.95 12.97
CA GLN A 94 4.76 -3.56 13.24
C GLN A 94 3.95 -3.69 11.96
N VAL A 95 3.86 -2.64 11.14
CA VAL A 95 3.21 -2.70 9.82
C VAL A 95 3.80 -3.82 8.98
N ALA A 96 5.13 -3.91 8.84
CA ALA A 96 5.76 -4.97 8.07
C ALA A 96 5.39 -6.39 8.55
N GLN A 97 5.24 -6.59 9.87
CA GLN A 97 4.85 -7.86 10.47
C GLN A 97 3.37 -8.18 10.19
N GLU A 98 2.49 -7.19 10.30
CA GLU A 98 1.06 -7.34 9.99
C GLU A 98 0.85 -7.63 8.50
N GLU A 99 1.57 -6.96 7.59
CA GLU A 99 1.54 -7.24 6.15
C GLU A 99 2.05 -8.65 5.81
N ALA A 100 3.04 -9.16 6.56
CA ALA A 100 3.47 -10.53 6.42
C ALA A 100 2.38 -11.54 6.84
N GLU A 101 1.57 -11.22 7.86
CA GLU A 101 0.40 -12.03 8.24
C GLU A 101 -0.69 -11.97 7.16
N HIS A 102 -0.98 -10.78 6.62
CA HIS A 102 -1.96 -10.59 5.54
C HIS A 102 -1.57 -11.43 4.31
N PHE A 103 -0.31 -11.35 3.91
CA PHE A 103 0.21 -12.17 2.80
C PHE A 103 0.00 -13.67 3.04
N VAL A 104 0.31 -14.17 4.25
CA VAL A 104 0.14 -15.59 4.59
C VAL A 104 -1.33 -16.01 4.53
N LEU A 105 -2.24 -15.17 5.06
CA LEU A 105 -3.67 -15.44 5.03
C LEU A 105 -4.19 -15.51 3.59
N LEU A 106 -3.82 -14.54 2.74
CA LEU A 106 -4.24 -14.50 1.33
C LEU A 106 -3.63 -15.66 0.52
N ARG A 107 -2.35 -15.98 0.75
CA ARG A 107 -1.71 -17.14 0.12
C ARG A 107 -2.38 -18.45 0.53
N GLY A 108 -2.82 -18.58 1.79
CA GLY A 108 -3.62 -19.69 2.26
C GLY A 108 -4.90 -19.87 1.43
N GLN A 109 -5.60 -18.77 1.12
CA GLN A 109 -6.78 -18.81 0.26
C GLN A 109 -6.45 -19.17 -1.19
N LEU A 110 -5.30 -18.71 -1.74
CA LEU A 110 -4.85 -19.14 -3.07
C LEU A 110 -4.66 -20.66 -3.14
N ARG A 111 -3.99 -21.23 -2.13
CA ARG A 111 -3.77 -22.69 -2.03
C ARG A 111 -5.08 -23.47 -1.90
N ARG A 112 -6.04 -22.95 -1.14
CA ARG A 112 -7.40 -23.52 -1.05
C ARG A 112 -8.11 -23.53 -2.40
N LEU A 113 -7.86 -22.53 -3.25
CA LEU A 113 -8.41 -22.45 -4.60
C LEU A 113 -7.63 -23.22 -5.66
N GLY A 114 -6.58 -23.96 -5.27
CA GLY A 114 -5.83 -24.86 -6.14
C GLY A 114 -4.63 -24.27 -6.87
N GLY A 115 -4.08 -23.12 -6.40
CA GLY A 115 -2.87 -22.53 -6.93
C GLY A 115 -2.02 -21.88 -5.85
N ASP A 116 -1.04 -21.07 -6.21
CA ASP A 116 -0.18 -20.36 -5.25
C ASP A 116 0.16 -18.93 -5.75
N TYR A 117 0.79 -18.16 -4.87
CA TYR A 117 1.36 -16.86 -5.21
C TYR A 117 2.48 -17.00 -6.25
N GLY A 118 2.35 -16.24 -7.33
CA GLY A 118 3.26 -16.30 -8.48
C GLY A 118 2.67 -16.98 -9.71
N ASP A 119 1.51 -17.62 -9.62
CA ASP A 119 0.86 -18.29 -10.75
C ASP A 119 0.28 -17.32 -11.79
N LEU A 120 -0.08 -16.10 -11.37
CA LEU A 120 -0.55 -15.05 -12.26
C LEU A 120 0.45 -13.90 -12.31
N PRO A 121 0.46 -13.11 -13.41
CA PRO A 121 1.28 -11.90 -13.46
C PRO A 121 0.76 -10.82 -12.51
N ALA A 122 1.65 -9.88 -12.16
CA ALA A 122 1.36 -8.73 -11.30
C ALA A 122 1.97 -7.45 -11.90
N HIS A 123 1.85 -6.30 -11.22
CA HIS A 123 2.49 -5.05 -11.62
C HIS A 123 3.24 -4.41 -10.46
N ASP A 124 4.20 -3.54 -10.76
CA ASP A 124 5.12 -2.97 -9.77
C ASP A 124 4.73 -1.58 -9.25
N GLY A 125 3.53 -1.10 -9.54
CA GLY A 125 3.13 0.28 -9.29
C GLY A 125 3.28 0.78 -7.85
N LEU A 126 3.21 -0.11 -6.85
CA LEU A 126 3.48 0.23 -5.44
C LEU A 126 4.97 0.52 -5.23
N TRP A 127 5.85 -0.31 -5.80
CA TRP A 127 7.28 -0.11 -5.67
C TRP A 127 7.79 1.07 -6.52
N GLU A 128 7.21 1.29 -7.69
CA GLU A 128 7.49 2.47 -8.51
C GLU A 128 7.25 3.76 -7.70
N MET A 129 6.11 3.88 -7.01
CA MET A 129 5.83 5.03 -6.13
C MET A 129 6.84 5.13 -4.98
N ALA A 130 7.33 4.00 -4.45
CA ALA A 130 8.36 4.02 -3.43
C ALA A 130 9.69 4.56 -3.96
N LEU A 131 10.04 4.30 -5.22
CA LEU A 131 11.20 4.88 -5.87
C LEU A 131 11.02 6.38 -6.16
N ASP A 132 9.85 6.78 -6.63
CA ASP A 132 9.51 8.19 -6.89
C ASP A 132 9.59 9.05 -5.62
N THR A 133 9.33 8.45 -4.45
CA THR A 133 9.36 9.11 -3.14
C THR A 133 10.59 8.72 -2.29
N ALA A 134 11.63 8.18 -2.93
CA ALA A 134 12.80 7.66 -2.22
C ALA A 134 13.65 8.73 -1.52
N ALA A 135 13.58 9.97 -1.99
CA ALA A 135 14.42 11.07 -1.51
C ALA A 135 13.89 11.74 -0.24
N ASP A 136 12.58 11.66 0.03
CA ASP A 136 11.95 12.43 1.11
C ASP A 136 10.91 11.62 1.89
N PRO A 137 11.07 11.42 3.22
CA PRO A 137 10.09 10.75 4.04
C PRO A 137 8.73 11.44 4.07
N LEU A 138 8.66 12.77 3.89
CA LEU A 138 7.39 13.50 3.84
C LEU A 138 6.56 13.09 2.62
N GLU A 139 7.20 13.04 1.44
CA GLU A 139 6.57 12.58 0.20
C GLU A 139 6.14 11.10 0.32
N ARG A 140 7.01 10.26 0.90
CA ARG A 140 6.72 8.85 1.14
C ARG A 140 5.48 8.66 2.02
N MET A 141 5.39 9.38 3.14
CA MET A 141 4.27 9.28 4.08
C MET A 141 2.98 9.85 3.50
N ALA A 142 3.05 10.85 2.63
CA ALA A 142 1.89 11.39 1.94
C ALA A 142 1.33 10.41 0.89
N LEU A 143 2.20 9.78 0.10
CA LEU A 143 1.81 9.12 -1.15
C LEU A 143 1.63 7.61 -1.00
N VAL A 144 2.47 6.92 -0.25
CA VAL A 144 2.37 5.46 -0.11
C VAL A 144 1.22 5.09 0.83
N PRO A 145 1.27 5.34 2.16
CA PRO A 145 0.19 4.90 3.05
C PRO A 145 -1.11 5.68 2.84
N ARG A 146 -1.05 6.99 2.61
CA ARG A 146 -2.24 7.84 2.57
C ARG A 146 -2.94 7.90 1.21
N VAL A 147 -2.30 7.44 0.13
CA VAL A 147 -2.92 7.36 -1.20
C VAL A 147 -3.07 5.92 -1.64
N LEU A 148 -1.96 5.16 -1.71
CA LEU A 148 -1.99 3.82 -2.29
C LEU A 148 -2.62 2.79 -1.34
N GLU A 149 -2.20 2.73 -0.06
CA GLU A 149 -2.77 1.81 0.92
C GLU A 149 -4.18 2.26 1.36
N ALA A 150 -4.40 3.57 1.56
CA ALA A 150 -5.73 4.09 1.87
C ALA A 150 -6.78 3.75 0.81
N ARG A 151 -6.38 3.41 -0.43
CA ARG A 151 -7.28 2.85 -1.44
C ARG A 151 -7.88 1.51 -1.00
N GLY A 152 -7.18 0.74 -0.17
CA GLY A 152 -7.70 -0.48 0.45
C GLY A 152 -8.96 -0.21 1.26
N LEU A 153 -8.97 0.86 2.07
CA LEU A 153 -10.14 1.25 2.88
C LEU A 153 -11.38 1.50 2.02
N ASP A 154 -11.21 2.04 0.80
CA ASP A 154 -12.32 2.36 -0.09
C ASP A 154 -12.91 1.14 -0.78
N VAL A 155 -12.07 0.17 -1.16
CA VAL A 155 -12.49 -0.90 -2.08
C VAL A 155 -12.73 -2.24 -1.40
N THR A 156 -12.08 -2.52 -0.26
CA THR A 156 -12.16 -3.80 0.43
C THR A 156 -13.57 -4.15 0.91
N PRO A 157 -14.39 -3.22 1.46
CA PRO A 157 -15.76 -3.53 1.85
C PRO A 157 -16.59 -4.12 0.70
N ALA A 158 -16.57 -3.48 -0.46
CA ALA A 158 -17.30 -3.96 -1.63
C ALA A 158 -16.75 -5.27 -2.20
N MET A 159 -15.43 -5.49 -2.12
CA MET A 159 -14.83 -6.78 -2.50
C MET A 159 -15.30 -7.91 -1.56
N ARG A 160 -15.34 -7.64 -0.26
CA ARG A 160 -15.82 -8.59 0.76
C ARG A 160 -17.28 -8.98 0.51
N GLU A 161 -18.17 -8.01 0.29
CA GLU A 161 -19.58 -8.28 -0.03
C GLU A 161 -19.73 -9.15 -1.29
N ARG A 162 -18.94 -8.87 -2.32
CA ARG A 162 -18.97 -9.68 -3.56
C ARG A 162 -18.45 -11.09 -3.37
N LEU A 163 -17.49 -11.33 -2.48
CA LEU A 163 -17.02 -12.66 -2.11
C LEU A 163 -18.10 -13.43 -1.34
N LEU A 164 -18.77 -12.78 -0.38
CA LEU A 164 -19.90 -13.36 0.33
C LEU A 164 -21.04 -13.75 -0.63
N ALA A 165 -21.40 -12.86 -1.54
CA ALA A 165 -22.40 -13.13 -2.58
C ALA A 165 -21.99 -14.27 -3.53
N ALA A 166 -20.70 -14.51 -3.70
CA ALA A 166 -20.15 -15.62 -4.48
C ALA A 166 -20.02 -16.95 -3.67
N GLY A 167 -20.43 -16.95 -2.39
CA GLY A 167 -20.34 -18.10 -1.51
C GLY A 167 -18.94 -18.37 -0.93
N ASP A 168 -18.01 -17.41 -1.01
CA ASP A 168 -16.64 -17.54 -0.50
C ASP A 168 -16.47 -16.77 0.82
N ALA A 169 -17.10 -17.28 1.88
CA ALA A 169 -17.08 -16.70 3.21
C ALA A 169 -15.67 -16.71 3.83
N GLU A 170 -14.85 -17.71 3.52
CA GLU A 170 -13.48 -17.79 4.05
C GLU A 170 -12.60 -16.67 3.52
N SER A 171 -12.60 -16.43 2.21
CA SER A 171 -11.86 -15.30 1.63
C SER A 171 -12.42 -13.95 2.10
N ALA A 172 -13.73 -13.84 2.30
CA ALA A 172 -14.34 -12.63 2.84
C ALA A 172 -13.88 -12.34 4.29
N ALA A 173 -13.76 -13.38 5.13
CA ALA A 173 -13.24 -13.24 6.50
C ALA A 173 -11.76 -12.80 6.52
N VAL A 174 -10.94 -13.28 5.58
CA VAL A 174 -9.55 -12.79 5.41
C VAL A 174 -9.54 -11.31 5.07
N LEU A 175 -10.37 -10.86 4.11
CA LEU A 175 -10.44 -9.44 3.76
C LEU A 175 -10.96 -8.56 4.91
N GLU A 176 -11.84 -9.07 5.76
CA GLU A 176 -12.28 -8.36 6.96
C GLU A 176 -11.13 -8.13 7.96
N ARG A 177 -10.25 -9.12 8.10
CA ARG A 177 -9.05 -8.99 8.93
C ARG A 177 -8.10 -7.94 8.35
N VAL A 178 -7.78 -8.04 7.05
CA VAL A 178 -6.93 -7.07 6.35
C VAL A 178 -7.49 -5.66 6.49
N GLU A 179 -8.77 -5.43 6.16
CA GLU A 179 -9.44 -4.12 6.25
C GLU A 179 -9.32 -3.48 7.65
N ARG A 180 -9.45 -4.30 8.69
CA ARG A 180 -9.36 -3.80 10.07
C ARG A 180 -7.95 -3.28 10.39
N ASP A 181 -6.93 -4.03 10.00
CA ASP A 181 -5.54 -3.72 10.31
C ASP A 181 -5.04 -2.56 9.42
N GLU A 182 -5.48 -2.47 8.16
CA GLU A 182 -5.17 -1.38 7.22
C GLU A 182 -5.52 0.02 7.73
N ARG A 183 -6.58 0.15 8.56
CA ARG A 183 -6.89 1.43 9.21
C ARG A 183 -5.73 1.90 10.09
N GLY A 184 -5.07 0.95 10.76
CA GLY A 184 -3.88 1.21 11.56
C GLY A 184 -2.69 1.64 10.72
N HIS A 185 -2.43 0.97 9.61
CA HIS A 185 -1.33 1.28 8.69
C HIS A 185 -1.45 2.70 8.11
N VAL A 186 -2.64 3.05 7.63
CA VAL A 186 -2.93 4.39 7.12
C VAL A 186 -2.84 5.44 8.24
N ALA A 187 -3.26 5.12 9.47
CA ALA A 187 -3.12 6.01 10.62
C ALA A 187 -1.65 6.25 11.00
N VAL A 188 -0.80 5.23 10.92
CA VAL A 188 0.66 5.34 11.07
C VAL A 188 1.21 6.32 10.03
N GLY A 189 0.86 6.15 8.75
CA GLY A 189 1.25 7.06 7.68
C GLY A 189 0.80 8.51 7.93
N SER A 190 -0.46 8.70 8.37
CA SER A 190 -1.01 10.04 8.69
C SER A 190 -0.30 10.68 9.89
N ARG A 191 0.04 9.90 10.92
CA ARG A 191 0.79 10.39 12.09
C ARG A 191 2.17 10.89 11.68
N TRP A 192 2.92 10.12 10.90
CA TRP A 192 4.28 10.47 10.50
C TRP A 192 4.32 11.56 9.45
N PHE A 193 3.33 11.62 8.55
CA PHE A 193 3.17 12.75 7.64
C PHE A 193 3.01 14.07 8.41
N ARG A 194 2.10 14.12 9.39
CA ARG A 194 1.88 15.32 10.20
C ARG A 194 3.07 15.68 11.06
N TYR A 195 3.74 14.68 11.63
CA TYR A 195 4.99 14.90 12.37
C TYR A 195 6.01 15.61 11.49
N LEU A 196 6.24 15.12 10.27
CA LEU A 196 7.20 15.71 9.33
C LEU A 196 6.79 17.12 8.87
N CYS A 197 5.51 17.37 8.64
CA CYS A 197 4.99 18.72 8.38
C CYS A 197 5.33 19.66 9.54
N THR A 198 5.05 19.25 10.78
CA THR A 198 5.35 20.04 11.98
C THR A 198 6.84 20.36 12.10
N GLN A 199 7.72 19.36 11.89
CA GLN A 199 9.16 19.54 11.96
C GLN A 199 9.68 20.53 10.91
N ARG A 200 8.97 20.70 9.80
CA ARG A 200 9.34 21.59 8.67
C ARG A 200 8.56 22.90 8.66
N GLY A 201 7.66 23.14 9.62
CA GLY A 201 6.79 24.33 9.64
C GLY A 201 5.82 24.39 8.46
N LEU A 202 5.38 23.24 7.94
CA LEU A 202 4.45 23.12 6.82
C LEU A 202 3.03 22.92 7.33
N GLU A 203 2.06 23.48 6.60
CA GLU A 203 0.64 23.23 6.85
C GLU A 203 0.25 21.87 6.21
N PRO A 204 -0.27 20.90 7.00
CA PRO A 204 -0.46 19.53 6.51
C PRO A 204 -1.43 19.42 5.35
N ASP A 205 -2.59 20.07 5.41
CA ASP A 205 -3.65 19.90 4.42
C ASP A 205 -3.20 20.41 3.03
N CYS A 206 -2.63 21.62 2.99
CA CYS A 206 -2.09 22.17 1.75
C CYS A 206 -0.91 21.35 1.23
N THR A 207 -0.04 20.87 2.12
CA THR A 207 1.10 20.04 1.75
C THR A 207 0.66 18.72 1.11
N PHE A 208 -0.34 18.04 1.70
CA PHE A 208 -0.89 16.80 1.15
C PHE A 208 -1.45 17.00 -0.25
N MET A 209 -2.29 18.02 -0.42
CA MET A 209 -2.90 18.33 -1.73
C MET A 209 -1.83 18.62 -2.80
N THR A 210 -0.81 19.41 -2.43
CA THR A 210 0.30 19.76 -3.34
C THR A 210 1.09 18.52 -3.76
N LEU A 211 1.45 17.66 -2.82
CA LEU A 211 2.19 16.42 -3.10
C LEU A 211 1.39 15.46 -3.99
N LEU A 212 0.07 15.34 -3.77
CA LEU A 212 -0.77 14.56 -4.66
C LEU A 212 -0.77 15.12 -6.09
N GLN A 213 -0.92 16.42 -6.24
CA GLN A 213 -0.90 17.06 -7.55
C GLN A 213 0.44 16.89 -8.27
N GLN A 214 1.52 16.90 -7.52
CA GLN A 214 2.88 16.79 -8.07
C GLN A 214 3.22 15.34 -8.50
N TYR A 215 2.92 14.35 -7.67
CA TYR A 215 3.45 12.98 -7.83
C TYR A 215 2.41 11.97 -8.30
N TYR A 216 1.14 12.10 -7.89
CA TYR A 216 0.15 11.06 -8.18
C TYR A 216 -0.40 11.17 -9.60
N ARG A 217 0.11 10.32 -10.50
CA ARG A 217 -0.30 10.26 -11.93
C ARG A 217 -1.63 9.54 -12.16
N GLY A 218 -2.19 8.91 -11.12
CA GLY A 218 -3.46 8.21 -11.19
C GLY A 218 -4.67 9.14 -11.15
N ARG A 219 -5.85 8.52 -11.30
CA ARG A 219 -7.13 9.20 -11.04
C ARG A 219 -7.60 8.88 -9.64
N ILE A 220 -8.10 9.87 -8.93
CA ILE A 220 -8.79 9.66 -7.65
C ILE A 220 -10.10 8.95 -7.98
N GLN A 221 -10.27 7.76 -7.39
CA GLN A 221 -11.44 6.92 -7.64
C GLN A 221 -12.31 6.88 -6.38
N GLY A 222 -13.61 7.08 -6.57
CA GLY A 222 -14.62 6.93 -5.53
C GLY A 222 -15.38 5.60 -5.64
N PRO A 223 -16.31 5.35 -4.69
CA PRO A 223 -16.56 6.19 -3.53
C PRO A 223 -15.42 6.11 -2.50
N LEU A 224 -15.23 7.15 -1.70
CA LEU A 224 -14.26 7.17 -0.61
C LEU A 224 -14.92 6.67 0.68
N ALA A 225 -14.23 5.86 1.45
CA ALA A 225 -14.65 5.40 2.78
C ALA A 225 -14.38 6.49 3.83
N LEU A 226 -15.15 7.59 3.79
CA LEU A 226 -14.90 8.81 4.58
C LEU A 226 -14.73 8.52 6.08
N THR A 227 -15.59 7.68 6.65
CA THR A 227 -15.51 7.32 8.07
C THR A 227 -14.19 6.62 8.39
N ALA A 228 -13.76 5.67 7.56
CA ALA A 228 -12.51 4.94 7.77
C ALA A 228 -11.29 5.86 7.56
N ARG A 229 -11.32 6.70 6.54
CA ARG A 229 -10.25 7.68 6.28
C ARG A 229 -10.12 8.71 7.39
N ARG A 230 -11.25 9.23 7.90
CA ARG A 230 -11.29 10.13 9.05
C ARG A 230 -10.68 9.48 10.29
N ALA A 231 -11.06 8.23 10.58
CA ALA A 231 -10.49 7.46 11.69
C ALA A 231 -8.99 7.19 11.49
N ALA A 232 -8.51 7.09 10.24
CA ALA A 232 -7.10 6.96 9.88
C ALA A 232 -6.35 8.30 9.81
N GLY A 233 -6.95 9.40 10.27
CA GLY A 233 -6.29 10.68 10.46
C GLY A 233 -6.35 11.64 9.26
N PHE A 234 -7.25 11.46 8.31
CA PHE A 234 -7.53 12.50 7.30
C PHE A 234 -8.36 13.64 7.92
N SER A 235 -8.05 14.86 7.55
CA SER A 235 -8.82 16.06 7.92
C SER A 235 -10.03 16.23 7.01
N GLU A 236 -11.02 17.04 7.45
CA GLU A 236 -12.18 17.36 6.61
C GLU A 236 -11.75 18.09 5.32
N PRO A 237 -10.85 19.11 5.34
CA PRO A 237 -10.37 19.75 4.11
C PRO A 237 -9.72 18.76 3.13
N GLU A 238 -8.92 17.80 3.61
CA GLU A 238 -8.34 16.76 2.77
C GLU A 238 -9.40 15.86 2.14
N LEU A 239 -10.43 15.47 2.91
CA LEU A 239 -11.51 14.60 2.44
C LEU A 239 -12.40 15.33 1.41
N ASP A 240 -12.76 16.56 1.65
CA ASP A 240 -13.53 17.40 0.74
C ASP A 240 -12.80 17.60 -0.59
N TRP A 241 -11.49 17.88 -0.50
CA TRP A 241 -10.65 18.02 -1.69
C TRP A 241 -10.57 16.72 -2.48
N LEU A 242 -10.35 15.57 -1.84
CA LEU A 242 -10.31 14.27 -2.49
C LEU A 242 -11.66 13.95 -3.17
N GLN A 243 -12.79 14.24 -2.50
CA GLN A 243 -14.12 14.03 -3.07
C GLN A 243 -14.36 14.89 -4.31
N SER A 244 -13.94 16.17 -4.28
CA SER A 244 -14.08 17.08 -5.42
C SER A 244 -13.26 16.66 -6.65
N ARG A 245 -12.27 15.79 -6.47
CA ARG A 245 -11.37 15.30 -7.53
C ARG A 245 -11.70 13.89 -8.01
N ILE A 246 -12.76 13.27 -7.54
CA ILE A 246 -13.16 11.93 -8.01
C ILE A 246 -13.34 11.92 -9.53
N GLY A 247 -12.70 10.97 -10.20
CA GLY A 247 -12.71 10.82 -11.66
C GLY A 247 -11.71 11.70 -12.41
N GLN A 248 -11.09 12.67 -11.73
CA GLN A 248 -10.10 13.56 -12.30
C GLN A 248 -8.67 13.06 -12.08
N PRO A 249 -7.69 13.41 -12.95
CA PRO A 249 -6.28 13.24 -12.64
C PRO A 249 -5.94 14.08 -11.40
N ALA A 250 -5.14 13.55 -10.49
CA ALA A 250 -4.66 14.33 -9.35
C ALA A 250 -3.59 15.34 -9.82
N ALA A 251 -2.69 14.93 -10.73
CA ALA A 251 -1.70 15.81 -11.33
C ALA A 251 -2.31 16.66 -12.47
N THR A 252 -2.12 17.95 -12.42
CA THR A 252 -2.24 18.82 -13.58
C THR A 252 -1.03 18.56 -14.47
N LYS A 253 -1.23 18.25 -15.78
CA LYS A 253 -0.12 18.28 -16.73
C LYS A 253 0.51 19.68 -16.64
N PRO A 254 1.85 19.79 -16.58
CA PRO A 254 2.47 21.07 -16.90
C PRO A 254 2.00 21.45 -18.31
N GLU A 255 1.48 22.67 -18.49
CA GLU A 255 1.31 23.23 -19.80
C GLU A 255 2.66 23.14 -20.51
N GLU A 256 2.73 22.36 -21.58
CA GLU A 256 3.84 22.44 -22.52
C GLU A 256 3.85 23.89 -23.00
N ALA A 257 4.84 24.64 -22.54
CA ALA A 257 5.08 25.98 -23.07
C ALA A 257 5.38 25.78 -24.56
N ASP A 258 4.41 26.11 -25.42
CA ASP A 258 4.62 26.29 -26.84
C ASP A 258 5.74 27.33 -26.99
N HIS A 259 6.91 26.86 -27.32
CA HIS A 259 7.98 27.67 -27.84
C HIS A 259 7.79 27.76 -29.36
N ASP A 260 7.08 28.82 -29.77
CA ASP A 260 7.20 29.37 -31.13
C ASP A 260 8.63 29.90 -31.39
#